data_8ddea8a811d2f16ccad4f533a34d1304
#
_entry.id   8ddea8a811d2f16ccad4f533a34d1304
#
_cell.length_a   1.000
_cell.length_b   1.000
_cell.length_c   1.000
_cell.angle_alpha   90.00
_cell.angle_beta   90.00
_cell.angle_gamma   90.00
#
_symmetry.space_group_name_H-M   'P 1'
#
loop_
_entity.id
_entity.type
_entity.pdbx_description
1 polymer ?
#
loop_
_entity_poly.entity_id
_entity_poly.type
_entity_poly.pdbx_seq_one_letter_code
_entity_poly.pdbx_strand_id
1 'polypeptide(L)'
;MTTTIYTDGACSGNPGPGGWAWAIEGGPFRSGAARATTNQRMELMAVLDAVSQNAGPLLIVSDSAYVVNCFRDKWYAGWLKRGWVNSKKQPVANRDIWEPLIELVLTRKNVAFKWVKGHSGHAMNDLVDRLAVQAGQAGLGSAGNLGSAGPVPSSKESTP
;
A
#
# COMPACT_ATOMS: atom_id res chain seq x y z
N MET A 1 15.75 14.16 -4.44
CA MET A 1 14.71 14.46 -3.46
C MET A 1 13.76 13.27 -3.33
N THR A 2 13.59 12.77 -2.12
CA THR A 2 12.80 11.57 -1.87
C THR A 2 11.35 11.93 -1.56
N THR A 3 10.43 11.24 -2.19
CA THR A 3 9.00 11.39 -1.92
C THR A 3 8.57 10.36 -0.87
N THR A 4 7.94 10.81 0.20
CA THR A 4 7.41 9.93 1.24
C THR A 4 5.96 9.58 0.92
N ILE A 5 5.64 8.29 0.86
CA ILE A 5 4.30 7.81 0.57
C ILE A 5 3.84 6.93 1.73
N TYR A 6 2.67 7.26 2.28
CA TYR A 6 2.04 6.49 3.35
C TYR A 6 1.08 5.49 2.73
N THR A 7 1.08 4.26 3.22
CA THR A 7 0.27 3.17 2.66
C THR A 7 -0.44 2.42 3.78
N ASP A 8 -1.62 1.87 3.46
CA ASP A 8 -2.34 1.00 4.38
C ASP A 8 -3.30 0.09 3.64
N GLY A 9 -3.67 -1.00 4.30
CA GLY A 9 -4.67 -1.94 3.81
C GLY A 9 -5.59 -2.33 4.94
N ALA A 10 -6.84 -2.60 4.62
CA ALA A 10 -7.86 -2.98 5.58
C ALA A 10 -8.74 -4.07 4.99
N CYS A 11 -9.23 -4.96 5.84
CA CYS A 11 -10.11 -6.04 5.40
C CYS A 11 -11.15 -6.32 6.48
N SER A 12 -12.41 -6.46 6.06
CA SER A 12 -13.50 -6.80 6.96
C SER A 12 -13.68 -8.31 6.94
N GLY A 13 -13.16 -8.99 7.95
CA GLY A 13 -12.99 -10.43 7.91
C GLY A 13 -11.67 -10.77 7.20
N ASN A 14 -11.28 -12.04 7.21
CA ASN A 14 -10.00 -12.44 6.63
C ASN A 14 -10.09 -13.90 6.19
N PRO A 15 -10.64 -14.21 4.98
CA PRO A 15 -10.95 -13.27 3.90
C PRO A 15 -12.28 -12.54 4.05
N GLY A 16 -12.42 -11.46 3.27
CA GLY A 16 -13.61 -10.64 3.23
C GLY A 16 -13.42 -9.44 2.33
N PRO A 17 -14.38 -8.50 2.27
CA PRO A 17 -14.20 -7.30 1.49
C PRO A 17 -13.13 -6.41 2.13
N GLY A 18 -12.30 -5.82 1.29
CA GLY A 18 -11.21 -5.00 1.78
C GLY A 18 -10.88 -3.84 0.87
N GLY A 19 -10.00 -2.96 1.34
CA GLY A 19 -9.53 -1.82 0.60
C GLY A 19 -8.07 -1.51 0.91
N TRP A 20 -7.47 -0.75 0.04
CA TRP A 20 -6.09 -0.29 0.17
C TRP A 20 -6.00 1.18 -0.20
N ALA A 21 -4.99 1.86 0.32
CA ALA A 21 -4.78 3.27 -0.01
C ALA A 21 -3.32 3.66 0.15
N TRP A 22 -2.92 4.66 -0.63
CA TRP A 22 -1.67 5.36 -0.41
C TRP A 22 -1.91 6.86 -0.57
N ALA A 23 -1.08 7.66 0.08
CA ALA A 23 -1.18 9.12 0.02
C ALA A 23 0.17 9.77 0.25
N ILE A 24 0.36 10.91 -0.41
CA ILE A 24 1.51 11.79 -0.22
C ILE A 24 0.98 13.04 0.49
N GLU A 25 1.62 13.43 1.58
CA GLU A 25 1.17 14.60 2.34
C GLU A 25 1.18 15.84 1.44
N GLY A 26 0.01 16.51 1.36
CA GLY A 26 -0.15 17.66 0.48
C GLY A 26 -0.12 17.34 -1.00
N GLY A 27 -0.24 16.07 -1.38
CA GLY A 27 -0.13 15.61 -2.75
C GLY A 27 -1.19 14.61 -3.13
N PRO A 28 -0.93 13.79 -4.16
CA PRO A 28 -1.92 12.83 -4.63
C PRO A 28 -2.17 11.69 -3.65
N PHE A 29 -3.34 11.09 -3.80
CA PHE A 29 -3.72 9.86 -3.09
C PHE A 29 -4.51 8.97 -4.03
N ARG A 30 -4.57 7.69 -3.68
CA ARG A 30 -5.36 6.74 -4.43
C ARG A 30 -5.77 5.60 -3.52
N SER A 31 -6.97 5.06 -3.74
CA SER A 31 -7.45 3.89 -3.02
C SER A 31 -8.14 2.93 -3.97
N GLY A 32 -8.27 1.68 -3.54
CA GLY A 32 -8.93 0.64 -4.31
C GLY A 32 -9.59 -0.35 -3.39
N ALA A 33 -10.42 -1.23 -3.97
CA ALA A 33 -11.19 -2.19 -3.21
C ALA A 33 -11.15 -3.57 -3.86
N ALA A 34 -11.38 -4.60 -3.05
CA ALA A 34 -11.54 -5.97 -3.50
C ALA A 34 -12.69 -6.62 -2.71
N ARG A 35 -13.50 -7.45 -3.39
CA ARG A 35 -14.68 -8.07 -2.76
C ARG A 35 -14.32 -9.17 -1.80
N ALA A 36 -13.27 -9.94 -2.12
CA ALA A 36 -12.83 -11.07 -1.31
C ALA A 36 -11.30 -11.06 -1.29
N THR A 37 -10.73 -10.66 -0.17
CA THR A 37 -9.29 -10.46 -0.06
C THR A 37 -8.86 -10.71 1.38
N THR A 38 -7.60 -10.42 1.69
CA THR A 38 -7.04 -10.50 3.03
C THR A 38 -6.36 -9.19 3.39
N ASN A 39 -6.14 -8.98 4.67
CA ASN A 39 -5.43 -7.79 5.13
C ASN A 39 -4.05 -7.68 4.50
N GLN A 40 -3.30 -8.79 4.44
CA GLN A 40 -1.96 -8.79 3.85
C GLN A 40 -1.99 -8.42 2.37
N ARG A 41 -2.97 -8.93 1.62
CA ARG A 41 -3.09 -8.58 0.20
C ARG A 41 -3.36 -7.09 0.01
N MET A 42 -4.20 -6.51 0.85
CA MET A 42 -4.51 -5.07 0.76
C MET A 42 -3.29 -4.21 1.13
N GLU A 43 -2.53 -4.62 2.12
CA GLU A 43 -1.28 -3.96 2.47
C GLU A 43 -0.30 -3.97 1.28
N LEU A 44 -0.17 -5.12 0.62
CA LEU A 44 0.68 -5.26 -0.55
C LEU A 44 0.20 -4.46 -1.75
N MET A 45 -1.12 -4.46 -1.99
CA MET A 45 -1.69 -3.70 -3.11
C MET A 45 -1.45 -2.20 -2.96
N ALA A 46 -1.57 -1.69 -1.74
CA ALA A 46 -1.29 -0.27 -1.48
C ALA A 46 0.15 0.08 -1.88
N VAL A 47 1.11 -0.75 -1.50
CA VAL A 47 2.52 -0.51 -1.81
C VAL A 47 2.80 -0.67 -3.30
N LEU A 48 2.25 -1.72 -3.92
CA LEU A 48 2.44 -1.95 -5.35
C LEU A 48 1.92 -0.79 -6.18
N ASP A 49 0.72 -0.32 -5.88
CA ASP A 49 0.14 0.82 -6.60
C ASP A 49 0.94 2.09 -6.35
N ALA A 50 1.35 2.35 -5.09
CA ALA A 50 2.14 3.51 -4.75
C ALA A 50 3.45 3.57 -5.52
N VAL A 51 4.17 2.46 -5.58
CA VAL A 51 5.45 2.39 -6.31
C VAL A 51 5.22 2.50 -7.82
N SER A 52 4.16 1.89 -8.33
CA SER A 52 3.84 1.92 -9.77
C SER A 52 3.44 3.31 -10.25
N GLN A 53 2.75 4.08 -9.42
CA GLN A 53 2.19 5.38 -9.83
C GLN A 53 3.14 6.56 -9.60
N ASN A 54 4.24 6.36 -8.91
CA ASN A 54 5.12 7.46 -8.52
C ASN A 54 6.56 7.19 -8.95
N ALA A 55 7.17 8.18 -9.62
CA ALA A 55 8.54 8.08 -10.09
C ALA A 55 9.51 8.67 -9.06
N GLY A 56 10.80 8.46 -9.32
CA GLY A 56 11.87 9.02 -8.50
C GLY A 56 12.13 8.22 -7.23
N PRO A 57 13.02 8.72 -6.34
CA PRO A 57 13.29 8.06 -5.09
C PRO A 57 12.07 8.11 -4.17
N LEU A 58 11.73 6.98 -3.57
CA LEU A 58 10.56 6.85 -2.71
C LEU A 58 10.93 6.32 -1.33
N LEU A 59 10.25 6.82 -0.31
CA LEU A 59 10.22 6.23 1.02
C LEU A 59 8.78 5.78 1.29
N ILE A 60 8.57 4.47 1.39
CA ILE A 60 7.26 3.90 1.70
C ILE A 60 7.15 3.74 3.21
N VAL A 61 6.13 4.35 3.79
CA VAL A 61 5.85 4.27 5.22
C VAL A 61 4.61 3.42 5.43
N SER A 62 4.74 2.33 6.17
CA SER A 62 3.67 1.36 6.38
C SER A 62 3.67 0.86 7.82
N ASP A 63 2.48 0.54 8.34
CA ASP A 63 2.35 -0.13 9.63
C ASP A 63 2.38 -1.66 9.49
N SER A 64 2.53 -2.17 8.29
CA SER A 64 2.60 -3.61 8.03
C SER A 64 4.03 -4.11 8.19
N ALA A 65 4.31 -4.80 9.29
CA ALA A 65 5.60 -5.45 9.49
C ALA A 65 5.85 -6.52 8.42
N TYR A 66 4.79 -7.18 7.95
CA TYR A 66 4.87 -8.18 6.90
C TYR A 66 5.52 -7.61 5.62
N VAL A 67 5.06 -6.44 5.18
CA VAL A 67 5.59 -5.82 3.96
C VAL A 67 7.00 -5.27 4.20
N VAL A 68 7.16 -4.49 5.27
CA VAL A 68 8.44 -3.80 5.53
C VAL A 68 9.56 -4.81 5.80
N ASN A 69 9.28 -5.86 6.57
CA ASN A 69 10.30 -6.84 6.93
C ASN A 69 10.76 -7.66 5.73
N CYS A 70 9.90 -7.88 4.75
CA CYS A 70 10.31 -8.58 3.53
C CYS A 70 11.50 -7.86 2.87
N PHE A 71 11.41 -6.54 2.78
CA PHE A 71 12.49 -5.76 2.17
C PHE A 71 13.65 -5.51 3.12
N ARG A 72 13.38 -5.24 4.39
CA ARG A 72 14.42 -5.01 5.38
C ARG A 72 15.28 -6.25 5.60
N ASP A 73 14.64 -7.41 5.74
CA ASP A 73 15.32 -8.67 6.05
C ASP A 73 15.59 -9.50 4.80
N LYS A 74 15.26 -8.97 3.63
CA LYS A 74 15.53 -9.58 2.32
C LYS A 74 14.95 -10.98 2.17
N TRP A 75 13.70 -11.19 2.61
CA TRP A 75 13.00 -12.46 2.41
C TRP A 75 12.95 -12.85 0.94
N TYR A 76 12.80 -11.84 0.06
CA TYR A 76 12.72 -12.03 -1.38
C TYR A 76 13.95 -12.76 -1.94
N ALA A 77 15.12 -12.58 -1.34
CA ALA A 77 16.33 -13.22 -1.83
C ALA A 77 16.23 -14.75 -1.75
N GLY A 78 15.73 -15.26 -0.64
CA GLY A 78 15.48 -16.69 -0.48
C GLY A 78 14.38 -17.19 -1.41
N TRP A 79 13.30 -16.42 -1.56
CA TRP A 79 12.20 -16.80 -2.45
C TRP A 79 12.66 -16.90 -3.90
N LEU A 80 13.43 -15.92 -4.38
CA LEU A 80 13.96 -15.94 -5.74
C LEU A 80 14.91 -17.11 -5.95
N LYS A 81 15.77 -17.37 -4.97
CA LYS A 81 16.73 -18.45 -5.04
C LYS A 81 16.06 -19.82 -5.09
N ARG A 82 14.94 -19.99 -4.37
CA ARG A 82 14.24 -21.27 -4.27
C ARG A 82 13.07 -21.40 -5.26
N GLY A 83 12.91 -20.47 -6.19
CA GLY A 83 11.83 -20.53 -7.17
C GLY A 83 10.46 -20.25 -6.57
N TRP A 84 10.37 -19.25 -5.68
CA TRP A 84 9.13 -18.81 -5.04
C TRP A 84 8.56 -19.83 -4.07
N VAL A 85 9.46 -20.49 -3.36
CA VAL A 85 9.13 -21.41 -2.28
C VAL A 85 9.73 -20.84 -1.00
N ASN A 86 8.98 -20.90 0.10
CA ASN A 86 9.45 -20.37 1.39
C ASN A 86 10.39 -21.38 2.08
N SER A 87 10.90 -21.00 3.25
CA SER A 87 11.84 -21.85 4.00
C SER A 87 11.24 -23.18 4.46
N LYS A 88 9.90 -23.28 4.49
CA LYS A 88 9.17 -24.50 4.84
C LYS A 88 8.80 -25.32 3.60
N LYS A 89 9.37 -24.98 2.45
CA LYS A 89 9.16 -25.66 1.17
C LYS A 89 7.72 -25.58 0.67
N GLN A 90 7.01 -24.52 1.04
CA GLN A 90 5.66 -24.26 0.57
C GLN A 90 5.66 -23.05 -0.38
N PRO A 91 4.71 -22.98 -1.33
CA PRO A 91 4.62 -21.83 -2.22
C PRO A 91 4.50 -20.53 -1.42
N VAL A 92 5.19 -19.49 -1.87
CA VAL A 92 5.09 -18.16 -1.23
C VAL A 92 3.68 -17.61 -1.41
N ALA A 93 3.03 -17.26 -0.31
CA ALA A 93 1.70 -16.67 -0.34
C ALA A 93 1.74 -15.29 -1.00
N ASN A 94 0.69 -14.94 -1.72
CA ASN A 94 0.51 -13.63 -2.36
C ASN A 94 1.59 -13.34 -3.42
N ARG A 95 2.12 -14.36 -4.04
CA ARG A 95 3.14 -14.23 -5.08
C ARG A 95 2.69 -13.32 -6.21
N ASP A 96 1.41 -13.36 -6.58
CA ASP A 96 0.86 -12.55 -7.66
C ASP A 96 1.04 -11.05 -7.43
N ILE A 97 1.12 -10.62 -6.16
CA ILE A 97 1.38 -9.23 -5.80
C ILE A 97 2.86 -9.03 -5.48
N TRP A 98 3.46 -9.96 -4.73
CA TRP A 98 4.86 -9.87 -4.34
C TRP A 98 5.81 -9.82 -5.54
N GLU A 99 5.57 -10.66 -6.52
CA GLU A 99 6.50 -10.79 -7.66
C GLU A 99 6.68 -9.48 -8.42
N PRO A 100 5.60 -8.83 -8.89
CA PRO A 100 5.76 -7.53 -9.56
C PRO A 100 6.30 -6.45 -8.64
N LEU A 101 5.93 -6.46 -7.35
CA LEU A 101 6.44 -5.46 -6.41
C LEU A 101 7.94 -5.61 -6.19
N ILE A 102 8.40 -6.83 -5.94
CA ILE A 102 9.82 -7.09 -5.72
C ILE A 102 10.63 -6.73 -6.98
N GLU A 103 10.11 -7.07 -8.15
CA GLU A 103 10.77 -6.73 -9.41
C GLU A 103 10.92 -5.21 -9.56
N LEU A 104 9.88 -4.45 -9.28
CA LEU A 104 9.94 -2.98 -9.35
C LEU A 104 10.97 -2.42 -8.38
N VAL A 105 10.95 -2.87 -7.13
CA VAL A 105 11.85 -2.36 -6.10
C VAL A 105 13.30 -2.65 -6.45
N LEU A 106 13.59 -3.88 -6.86
CA LEU A 106 14.96 -4.27 -7.18
C LEU A 106 15.47 -3.59 -8.46
N THR A 107 14.62 -3.40 -9.44
CA THR A 107 14.99 -2.73 -10.69
C THR A 107 15.24 -1.24 -10.49
N ARG A 108 14.39 -0.58 -9.72
CA ARG A 108 14.48 0.86 -9.48
C ARG A 108 15.65 1.23 -8.56
N LYS A 109 15.92 0.43 -7.53
CA LYS A 109 17.01 0.63 -6.57
C LYS A 109 16.91 1.93 -5.76
N ASN A 110 15.78 2.61 -5.82
CA ASN A 110 15.58 3.88 -5.11
C ASN A 110 14.31 3.90 -4.28
N VAL A 111 13.86 2.72 -3.83
CA VAL A 111 12.68 2.59 -2.98
C VAL A 111 13.11 2.08 -1.62
N ALA A 112 12.86 2.88 -0.59
CA ALA A 112 13.15 2.53 0.79
C ALA A 112 11.85 2.33 1.57
N PHE A 113 11.93 1.62 2.68
CA PHE A 113 10.76 1.27 3.50
C PHE A 113 11.00 1.65 4.95
N LYS A 114 9.95 2.14 5.60
CA LYS A 114 9.97 2.49 7.02
C LYS A 114 8.71 1.96 7.69
N TRP A 115 8.89 1.21 8.78
CA TRP A 115 7.76 0.74 9.57
C TRP A 115 7.38 1.78 10.60
N VAL A 116 6.07 1.98 10.79
CA VAL A 116 5.52 2.81 11.87
C VAL A 116 4.43 2.00 12.58
N LYS A 117 4.21 2.31 13.85
CA LYS A 117 3.17 1.63 14.61
C LYS A 117 1.81 2.18 14.18
N GLY A 118 0.87 1.28 13.88
CA GLY A 118 -0.50 1.66 13.53
C GLY A 118 -1.22 2.24 14.73
N HIS A 119 -2.19 3.12 14.46
CA HIS A 119 -3.04 3.75 15.48
C HIS A 119 -2.24 4.46 16.57
N SER A 120 -1.12 5.08 16.20
CA SER A 120 -0.24 5.78 17.14
C SER A 120 -0.42 7.31 17.10
N GLY A 121 -1.51 7.79 16.47
CA GLY A 121 -1.78 9.21 16.35
C GLY A 121 -1.08 9.91 15.21
N HIS A 122 -0.44 9.18 14.32
CA HIS A 122 0.24 9.73 13.16
C HIS A 122 -0.80 10.10 12.10
N ALA A 123 -0.91 11.40 11.79
CA ALA A 123 -2.00 11.94 10.96
C ALA A 123 -2.10 11.27 9.57
N MET A 124 -0.97 11.12 8.87
CA MET A 124 -0.98 10.50 7.54
C MET A 124 -1.27 9.02 7.59
N ASN A 125 -0.77 8.33 8.61
CA ASN A 125 -1.07 6.91 8.79
C ASN A 125 -2.57 6.71 9.05
N ASP A 126 -3.17 7.56 9.86
CA ASP A 126 -4.61 7.53 10.14
C ASP A 126 -5.43 7.87 8.89
N LEU A 127 -4.94 8.78 8.06
CA LEU A 127 -5.62 9.14 6.81
C LEU A 127 -5.69 7.96 5.85
N VAL A 128 -4.57 7.28 5.61
CA VAL A 128 -4.58 6.14 4.68
C VAL A 128 -5.38 4.96 5.23
N ASP A 129 -5.41 4.81 6.56
CA ASP A 129 -6.27 3.82 7.19
C ASP A 129 -7.74 4.11 6.86
N ARG A 130 -8.18 5.35 7.06
CA ARG A 130 -9.57 5.75 6.74
C ARG A 130 -9.89 5.55 5.27
N LEU A 131 -8.99 5.93 4.37
CA LEU A 131 -9.19 5.76 2.93
C LEU A 131 -9.34 4.29 2.55
N ALA A 132 -8.51 3.43 3.14
CA ALA A 132 -8.57 2.00 2.88
C ALA A 132 -9.88 1.40 3.39
N VAL A 133 -10.30 1.76 4.61
CA VAL A 133 -11.56 1.28 5.19
C VAL A 133 -12.74 1.75 4.36
N GLN A 134 -12.76 3.02 3.97
CA GLN A 134 -13.85 3.58 3.15
C GLN A 134 -13.95 2.88 1.79
N ALA A 135 -12.81 2.62 1.15
CA ALA A 135 -12.80 1.91 -0.13
C ALA A 135 -13.37 0.50 0.02
N GLY A 136 -12.97 -0.21 1.06
CA GLY A 136 -13.46 -1.55 1.34
C GLY A 136 -14.96 -1.58 1.59
N GLN A 137 -15.47 -0.62 2.36
CA GLN A 137 -16.90 -0.52 2.66
C GLN A 137 -17.72 -0.15 1.44
N ALA A 138 -17.21 0.76 0.61
CA ALA A 138 -17.90 1.20 -0.59
C ALA A 138 -17.78 0.20 -1.75
N GLY A 139 -16.82 -0.69 -1.69
CA GLY A 139 -16.50 -1.58 -2.80
C GLY A 139 -15.93 -0.84 -4.01
N LEU A 140 -15.38 0.34 -3.78
CA LEU A 140 -14.91 1.23 -4.84
C LEU A 140 -13.81 2.15 -4.29
N GLY A 141 -12.73 2.29 -5.05
CA GLY A 141 -11.66 3.18 -4.70
C GLY A 141 -11.90 4.61 -5.15
N SER A 142 -10.99 5.49 -4.78
CA SER A 142 -11.01 6.89 -5.16
C SER A 142 -9.59 7.39 -5.44
N ALA A 143 -9.50 8.57 -6.03
CA ALA A 143 -8.22 9.20 -6.31
C ALA A 143 -8.41 10.72 -6.29
N GLY A 144 -7.37 11.44 -5.92
CA GLY A 144 -7.42 12.89 -5.85
C GLY A 144 -6.10 13.47 -5.41
N ASN A 145 -6.13 14.71 -4.96
CA ASN A 145 -4.94 15.42 -4.50
C ASN A 145 -5.27 16.19 -3.23
N LEU A 146 -4.56 15.88 -2.16
CA LEU A 146 -4.76 16.49 -0.84
C LEU A 146 -4.34 17.95 -0.82
N GLY A 147 -3.41 18.34 -1.70
CA GLY A 147 -2.93 19.70 -1.79
C GLY A 147 -3.82 20.62 -2.61
N SER A 148 -4.77 20.09 -3.38
CA SER A 148 -5.74 20.92 -4.07
C SER A 148 -6.87 21.22 -3.09
N ALA A 149 -6.65 22.22 -2.29
CA ALA A 149 -7.67 22.72 -1.42
C ALA A 149 -8.68 23.44 -2.30
N GLY A 150 -9.41 22.78 -2.79
CA GLY A 150 -10.41 23.45 -3.40
C GLY A 150 -11.56 23.23 -2.64
N PRO A 151 -11.92 23.99 -2.51
CA PRO A 151 -12.78 23.63 -1.91
C PRO A 151 -13.62 22.69 -2.39
N VAL A 152 -13.09 22.80 -2.55
CA VAL A 152 -13.50 22.01 -2.73
C VAL A 152 -14.24 21.36 -2.71
N PRO A 153 -14.36 21.28 -3.04
CA PRO A 153 -14.81 20.42 -3.07
C PRO A 153 -15.55 19.68 -3.06
N SER A 154 -15.63 20.01 -3.51
CA SER A 154 -16.02 19.23 -3.60
C SER A 154 -16.69 18.61 -3.70
N SER A 155 -16.83 19.05 -3.99
CA SER A 155 -17.15 18.40 -4.11
C SER A 155 -17.82 18.04 -4.37
N LYS A 156 -18.02 18.50 -4.57
CA LYS A 156 -18.39 18.18 -4.86
C LYS A 156 -18.67 17.78 -5.22
N GLU A 157 -18.65 18.21 -5.46
CA GLU A 157 -18.75 17.82 -5.80
C GLU A 157 -19.00 17.37 -6.05
N SER A 158 -19.22 18.16 -6.16
CA SER A 158 -19.36 17.64 -6.46
C SER A 158 -19.78 17.53 -6.81
N THR A 159 -19.92 18.08 -7.00
CA THR A 159 -20.10 17.80 -7.33
C THR A 159 -20.28 17.57 -7.59
N PRO A 160 -20.67 18.21 -7.67
CA PRO A 160 -20.62 17.86 -7.95
C PRO A 160 -20.76 17.61 -8.07
#